data_952a4ecdcc4283820a1770a587e6e766
#
_entry.id   952a4ecdcc4283820a1770a587e6e766
#
_cell.length_a   1.000
_cell.length_b   1.000
_cell.length_c   1.000
_cell.angle_alpha   90.00
_cell.angle_beta   90.00
_cell.angle_gamma   90.00
#
_symmetry.space_group_name_H-M   'P 1'
#
loop_
_entity.id
_entity.type
_entity.pdbx_description
1 polymer ?
#
loop_
_entity_poly.entity_id
_entity_poly.type
_entity_poly.pdbx_seq_one_letter_code
_entity_poly.pdbx_strand_id
1 'polypeptide(L)'
;MLDFNKIKEVAQGYQADMTAFLRAIVKNPGESCDEKAHVETIAAEMKKLDFDEVVIDPQGNVIGYMGTGDKIIAFDGHIDTVGIGNINNWTFDPYDGYENETEIGGRGVSDQCGGVVSAVYGAKIMKDYNLIPEGYKIMVVGSVQEEDCDGLCWQYIINEDKVRPEFVVSTEPTDGGIYRGQRGRMEIRIDVKGVSCHGSAPERGDNAIYKMADILQDVRALNENDDADETEIKGLVKMLNPKYNPDWEEARFLGRGTVTTSQIFYTSPSRCAVADSCAVSLDRRMTAGETWESCLDEIRALPAVKKYGE
;
A
#
# COMPACT_ATOMS: atom_id res chain seq x y z
N MET A 1 -29.81 18.96 12.95
CA MET A 1 -28.42 19.39 12.63
C MET A 1 -27.51 18.45 13.37
N LEU A 2 -26.55 17.84 12.69
CA LEU A 2 -25.55 16.94 13.30
C LEU A 2 -24.74 17.71 14.34
N ASP A 3 -24.70 17.21 15.58
CA ASP A 3 -23.83 17.74 16.62
C ASP A 3 -22.50 16.98 16.61
N PHE A 4 -21.53 17.53 15.89
CA PHE A 4 -20.20 16.93 15.77
C PHE A 4 -19.47 16.82 17.11
N ASN A 5 -19.74 17.72 18.09
CA ASN A 5 -19.16 17.60 19.43
C ASN A 5 -19.69 16.38 20.15
N LYS A 6 -20.99 16.11 20.01
CA LYS A 6 -21.59 14.90 20.59
C LYS A 6 -21.03 13.62 19.96
N ILE A 7 -20.84 13.60 18.63
CA ILE A 7 -20.23 12.45 17.93
C ILE A 7 -18.79 12.22 18.43
N LYS A 8 -18.03 13.30 18.61
CA LYS A 8 -16.66 13.23 19.14
C LYS A 8 -16.62 12.65 20.57
N GLU A 9 -17.52 13.10 21.44
CA GLU A 9 -17.63 12.55 22.81
C GLU A 9 -17.94 11.06 22.79
N VAL A 10 -18.88 10.64 21.93
CA VAL A 10 -19.24 9.22 21.76
C VAL A 10 -18.04 8.41 21.27
N ALA A 11 -17.32 8.91 20.25
CA ALA A 11 -16.12 8.25 19.73
C ALA A 11 -15.03 8.12 20.81
N GLN A 12 -14.84 9.14 21.65
CA GLN A 12 -13.94 9.08 22.79
C GLN A 12 -14.35 8.01 23.81
N GLY A 13 -15.64 7.74 23.94
CA GLY A 13 -16.16 6.67 24.80
C GLY A 13 -15.73 5.27 24.35
N TYR A 14 -15.40 5.07 23.08
CA TYR A 14 -14.91 3.82 22.53
C TYR A 14 -13.37 3.69 22.52
N GLN A 15 -12.65 4.68 23.03
CA GLN A 15 -11.18 4.69 22.95
C GLN A 15 -10.53 3.39 23.45
N ALA A 16 -10.95 2.88 24.61
CA ALA A 16 -10.41 1.66 25.19
C ALA A 16 -10.69 0.41 24.32
N ASP A 17 -11.91 0.31 23.80
CA ASP A 17 -12.31 -0.81 22.92
C ASP A 17 -11.56 -0.75 21.60
N MET A 18 -11.45 0.43 20.98
CA MET A 18 -10.70 0.65 19.74
C MET A 18 -9.22 0.33 19.93
N THR A 19 -8.63 0.75 21.04
CA THR A 19 -7.23 0.43 21.38
C THR A 19 -7.04 -1.07 21.51
N ALA A 20 -7.90 -1.75 22.28
CA ALA A 20 -7.83 -3.19 22.46
C ALA A 20 -8.01 -3.95 21.14
N PHE A 21 -8.91 -3.48 20.28
CA PHE A 21 -9.13 -4.09 18.98
C PHE A 21 -7.92 -3.89 18.05
N LEU A 22 -7.35 -2.69 17.94
CA LEU A 22 -6.15 -2.44 17.15
C LEU A 22 -4.98 -3.31 17.65
N ARG A 23 -4.77 -3.38 18.96
CA ARG A 23 -3.75 -4.24 19.57
C ARG A 23 -3.96 -5.72 19.23
N ALA A 24 -5.21 -6.19 19.21
CA ALA A 24 -5.54 -7.58 18.87
C ALA A 24 -5.22 -7.90 17.39
N ILE A 25 -5.41 -6.95 16.47
CA ILE A 25 -5.05 -7.14 15.06
C ILE A 25 -3.52 -7.21 14.93
N VAL A 26 -2.81 -6.15 15.31
CA VAL A 26 -1.37 -5.98 15.03
C VAL A 26 -0.47 -6.92 15.81
N LYS A 27 -0.98 -7.59 16.83
CA LYS A 27 -0.23 -8.61 17.59
C LYS A 27 0.11 -9.84 16.74
N ASN A 28 -0.64 -10.08 15.68
CA ASN A 28 -0.36 -11.18 14.77
C ASN A 28 0.44 -10.65 13.56
N PRO A 29 1.42 -11.38 13.03
CA PRO A 29 1.94 -11.14 11.71
C PRO A 29 0.81 -11.22 10.68
N GLY A 30 0.83 -10.35 9.67
CA GLY A 30 -0.18 -10.30 8.63
C GLY A 30 0.42 -9.71 7.35
N GLU A 31 1.53 -10.31 6.86
CA GLU A 31 2.08 -9.92 5.56
C GLU A 31 1.11 -10.33 4.44
N SER A 32 1.23 -9.70 3.27
CA SER A 32 0.38 -10.02 2.11
C SER A 32 0.34 -11.52 1.84
N CYS A 33 -0.86 -12.07 1.61
CA CYS A 33 -1.17 -13.49 1.48
C CYS A 33 -1.13 -14.32 2.79
N ASP A 34 -0.95 -13.71 3.96
CA ASP A 34 -1.00 -14.37 5.28
C ASP A 34 -1.84 -13.58 6.31
N GLU A 35 -2.94 -12.97 5.86
CA GLU A 35 -3.79 -12.07 6.65
C GLU A 35 -4.88 -12.80 7.45
N LYS A 36 -4.94 -14.12 7.43
CA LYS A 36 -6.05 -14.89 8.03
C LYS A 36 -6.36 -14.50 9.47
N ALA A 37 -5.35 -14.30 10.30
CA ALA A 37 -5.52 -13.92 11.70
C ALA A 37 -6.15 -12.52 11.85
N HIS A 38 -5.77 -11.57 10.99
CA HIS A 38 -6.36 -10.24 10.93
C HIS A 38 -7.84 -10.32 10.50
N VAL A 39 -8.14 -11.06 9.43
CA VAL A 39 -9.52 -11.28 8.93
C VAL A 39 -10.42 -11.86 10.02
N GLU A 40 -9.98 -12.90 10.71
CA GLU A 40 -10.74 -13.55 11.78
C GLU A 40 -10.99 -12.59 12.97
N THR A 41 -9.99 -11.80 13.35
CA THR A 41 -10.06 -10.81 14.43
C THR A 41 -11.06 -9.70 14.08
N ILE A 42 -10.99 -9.16 12.86
CA ILE A 42 -11.87 -8.08 12.39
C ILE A 42 -13.33 -8.60 12.25
N ALA A 43 -13.50 -9.77 11.66
CA ALA A 43 -14.83 -10.38 11.55
C ALA A 43 -15.48 -10.64 12.91
N ALA A 44 -14.70 -11.04 13.92
CA ALA A 44 -15.19 -11.24 15.27
C ALA A 44 -15.63 -9.92 15.92
N GLU A 45 -14.85 -8.85 15.77
CA GLU A 45 -15.20 -7.54 16.33
C GLU A 45 -16.43 -6.94 15.63
N MET A 46 -16.53 -7.03 14.29
CA MET A 46 -17.73 -6.61 13.56
C MET A 46 -19.00 -7.31 14.06
N LYS A 47 -18.92 -8.62 14.30
CA LYS A 47 -20.04 -9.40 14.87
C LYS A 47 -20.37 -8.97 16.30
N LYS A 48 -19.40 -8.73 17.14
CA LYS A 48 -19.56 -8.20 18.51
C LYS A 48 -20.24 -6.82 18.51
N LEU A 49 -19.98 -6.01 17.50
CA LEU A 49 -20.56 -4.67 17.33
C LEU A 49 -21.92 -4.67 16.59
N ASP A 50 -22.55 -5.83 16.42
CA ASP A 50 -23.86 -6.01 15.78
C ASP A 50 -23.93 -5.44 14.36
N PHE A 51 -22.89 -5.70 13.53
CA PHE A 51 -23.00 -5.49 12.09
C PHE A 51 -24.15 -6.36 11.53
N ASP A 52 -24.95 -5.79 10.63
CA ASP A 52 -26.11 -6.47 10.07
C ASP A 52 -25.72 -7.69 9.22
N GLU A 53 -24.56 -7.61 8.58
CA GLU A 53 -23.96 -8.70 7.81
C GLU A 53 -22.44 -8.62 7.91
N VAL A 54 -21.77 -9.77 8.03
CA VAL A 54 -20.30 -9.90 7.99
C VAL A 54 -19.94 -11.07 7.09
N VAL A 55 -19.25 -10.80 6.00
CA VAL A 55 -18.85 -11.76 4.97
C VAL A 55 -17.33 -11.79 4.89
N ILE A 56 -16.78 -12.97 4.65
CA ILE A 56 -15.41 -13.13 4.16
C ILE A 56 -15.54 -13.67 2.74
N ASP A 57 -15.10 -12.89 1.77
CA ASP A 57 -15.17 -13.29 0.37
C ASP A 57 -14.13 -14.36 0.01
N PRO A 58 -14.21 -15.01 -1.14
CA PRO A 58 -13.23 -16.01 -1.55
C PRO A 58 -11.80 -15.48 -1.77
N GLN A 59 -11.61 -14.16 -1.98
CA GLN A 59 -10.30 -13.52 -2.02
C GLN A 59 -9.67 -13.42 -0.63
N GLY A 60 -10.51 -13.36 0.42
CA GLY A 60 -10.10 -13.19 1.81
C GLY A 60 -10.47 -11.85 2.42
N ASN A 61 -11.07 -10.93 1.66
CA ASN A 61 -11.51 -9.64 2.20
C ASN A 61 -12.58 -9.86 3.27
N VAL A 62 -12.48 -9.15 4.38
CA VAL A 62 -13.55 -9.11 5.40
C VAL A 62 -14.42 -7.88 5.16
N ILE A 63 -15.72 -8.13 4.95
CA ILE A 63 -16.69 -7.10 4.57
C ILE A 63 -17.82 -7.09 5.59
N GLY A 64 -18.04 -5.94 6.22
CA GLY A 64 -19.15 -5.73 7.15
C GLY A 64 -20.14 -4.69 6.65
N TYR A 65 -21.43 -4.91 6.85
CA TYR A 65 -22.50 -3.98 6.46
C TYR A 65 -23.29 -3.49 7.66
N MET A 66 -23.65 -2.21 7.65
CA MET A 66 -24.61 -1.60 8.56
C MET A 66 -25.63 -0.77 7.80
N GLY A 67 -26.93 -0.99 8.10
CA GLY A 67 -28.04 -0.38 7.39
C GLY A 67 -28.63 -1.28 6.31
N THR A 68 -29.76 -0.88 5.74
CA THR A 68 -30.59 -1.73 4.86
C THR A 68 -30.85 -1.13 3.48
N GLY A 69 -30.21 0.01 3.16
CA GLY A 69 -30.38 0.67 1.87
C GLY A 69 -29.70 -0.09 0.72
N ASP A 70 -30.13 0.20 -0.50
CA ASP A 70 -29.56 -0.39 -1.72
C ASP A 70 -28.25 0.29 -2.16
N LYS A 71 -28.06 1.55 -1.76
CA LYS A 71 -26.87 2.34 -2.08
C LYS A 71 -25.79 2.13 -1.03
N ILE A 72 -24.54 2.07 -1.48
CA ILE A 72 -23.41 1.75 -0.61
C ILE A 72 -22.47 2.95 -0.51
N ILE A 73 -22.14 3.33 0.73
CA ILE A 73 -20.97 4.14 1.06
C ILE A 73 -19.97 3.20 1.69
N ALA A 74 -18.79 3.04 1.09
CA ALA A 74 -17.76 2.14 1.58
C ALA A 74 -16.64 2.91 2.29
N PHE A 75 -16.13 2.30 3.36
CA PHE A 75 -14.87 2.63 3.99
C PHE A 75 -13.93 1.45 3.79
N ASP A 76 -12.80 1.70 3.20
CA ASP A 76 -11.80 0.70 2.88
C ASP A 76 -10.53 0.93 3.68
N GLY A 77 -9.96 -0.14 4.18
CA GLY A 77 -8.64 -0.14 4.75
C GLY A 77 -8.00 -1.51 4.58
N HIS A 78 -6.76 -1.53 4.08
CA HIS A 78 -6.05 -2.79 3.96
C HIS A 78 -5.61 -3.32 5.33
N ILE A 79 -5.50 -4.63 5.42
CA ILE A 79 -5.20 -5.33 6.66
C ILE A 79 -3.88 -6.11 6.61
N ASP A 80 -3.31 -6.22 5.42
CA ASP A 80 -1.95 -6.72 5.28
C ASP A 80 -0.91 -5.65 5.64
N THR A 81 0.30 -6.08 5.85
CA THR A 81 1.43 -5.22 6.20
C THR A 81 2.67 -5.65 5.46
N VAL A 82 3.57 -4.72 5.21
CA VAL A 82 4.94 -5.08 4.80
C VAL A 82 5.68 -5.80 5.94
N GLY A 83 6.67 -6.60 5.60
CA GLY A 83 7.53 -7.28 6.56
C GLY A 83 8.25 -6.31 7.50
N ILE A 84 8.64 -6.78 8.67
CA ILE A 84 9.33 -5.96 9.70
C ILE A 84 10.75 -5.58 9.31
N GLY A 85 11.32 -6.18 8.26
CA GLY A 85 12.70 -5.97 7.86
C GLY A 85 13.72 -6.46 8.90
N ASN A 86 14.78 -5.70 9.13
CA ASN A 86 15.78 -6.07 10.12
C ASN A 86 15.30 -5.73 11.53
N ILE A 87 15.05 -6.75 12.35
CA ILE A 87 14.58 -6.62 13.73
C ILE A 87 15.49 -5.74 14.59
N ASN A 88 16.79 -5.65 14.28
CA ASN A 88 17.73 -4.82 15.04
C ASN A 88 17.52 -3.30 14.82
N ASN A 89 16.70 -2.91 13.84
CA ASN A 89 16.34 -1.52 13.60
C ASN A 89 15.14 -1.07 14.47
N TRP A 90 14.49 -2.00 15.15
CA TRP A 90 13.37 -1.71 16.03
C TRP A 90 13.84 -1.49 17.46
N THR A 91 13.23 -0.52 18.16
CA THR A 91 13.49 -0.24 19.57
C THR A 91 12.53 -0.99 20.50
N PHE A 92 11.55 -1.69 19.95
CA PHE A 92 10.56 -2.53 20.63
C PHE A 92 10.18 -3.70 19.70
N ASP A 93 9.51 -4.71 20.22
CA ASP A 93 8.99 -5.81 19.42
C ASP A 93 7.89 -5.29 18.48
N PRO A 94 8.03 -5.39 17.14
CA PRO A 94 7.08 -4.80 16.20
C PRO A 94 5.67 -5.42 16.24
N TYR A 95 5.51 -6.64 16.73
CA TYR A 95 4.21 -7.31 16.86
C TYR A 95 3.65 -7.22 18.28
N ASP A 96 4.47 -7.41 19.31
CA ASP A 96 4.01 -7.14 20.68
C ASP A 96 3.75 -5.65 20.88
N GLY A 97 4.51 -4.79 20.19
CA GLY A 97 4.32 -3.35 20.15
C GLY A 97 4.39 -2.69 21.53
N TYR A 98 3.84 -1.49 21.61
CA TYR A 98 3.64 -0.81 22.89
C TYR A 98 2.34 0.02 22.86
N GLU A 99 1.91 0.39 24.06
CA GLU A 99 0.76 1.26 24.31
C GLU A 99 1.08 2.19 25.48
N ASN A 100 0.72 3.46 25.34
CA ASN A 100 0.75 4.44 26.43
C ASN A 100 -0.51 5.34 26.35
N GLU A 101 -0.55 6.42 27.11
CA GLU A 101 -1.73 7.30 27.19
C GLU A 101 -2.10 7.97 25.86
N THR A 102 -1.16 8.12 24.94
CA THR A 102 -1.32 8.91 23.71
C THR A 102 -0.98 8.14 22.42
N GLU A 103 -0.31 7.01 22.54
CA GLU A 103 0.28 6.32 21.37
C GLU A 103 0.10 4.81 21.46
N ILE A 104 -0.06 4.22 20.31
CA ILE A 104 0.05 2.78 20.08
C ILE A 104 1.14 2.57 19.04
N GLY A 105 2.14 1.74 19.32
CA GLY A 105 3.23 1.39 18.39
C GLY A 105 3.18 -0.07 18.01
N GLY A 106 3.45 -0.35 16.74
CA GLY A 106 3.50 -1.70 16.17
C GLY A 106 3.49 -1.69 14.66
N ARG A 107 3.88 -2.80 14.03
CA ARG A 107 3.72 -2.96 12.57
C ARG A 107 2.23 -2.96 12.23
N GLY A 108 1.83 -2.18 11.21
CA GLY A 108 0.43 -2.08 10.77
C GLY A 108 -0.46 -1.14 11.58
N VAL A 109 0.04 -0.50 12.67
CA VAL A 109 -0.78 0.41 13.49
C VAL A 109 -1.23 1.63 12.68
N SER A 110 -0.32 2.30 11.99
CA SER A 110 -0.60 3.50 11.18
C SER A 110 -1.02 3.11 9.76
N ASP A 111 -0.33 2.17 9.17
CA ASP A 111 -0.52 1.68 7.82
C ASP A 111 -0.93 0.20 7.88
N GLN A 112 -2.29 -0.11 7.74
CA GLN A 112 -3.32 0.91 8.05
C GLN A 112 -4.46 0.36 8.93
N CYS A 113 -4.16 -0.62 9.81
CA CYS A 113 -5.17 -1.22 10.69
C CYS A 113 -5.87 -0.18 11.60
N GLY A 114 -5.19 0.94 11.93
CA GLY A 114 -5.80 2.05 12.66
C GLY A 114 -6.96 2.69 11.91
N GLY A 115 -6.84 2.79 10.59
CA GLY A 115 -7.91 3.24 9.69
C GLY A 115 -9.09 2.28 9.68
N VAL A 116 -8.81 0.97 9.59
CA VAL A 116 -9.84 -0.10 9.65
C VAL A 116 -10.60 -0.05 10.97
N VAL A 117 -9.90 0.06 12.11
CA VAL A 117 -10.52 0.20 13.44
C VAL A 117 -11.44 1.42 13.48
N SER A 118 -10.97 2.55 12.95
CA SER A 118 -11.75 3.79 12.90
C SER A 118 -13.02 3.63 12.03
N ALA A 119 -12.93 2.94 10.90
CA ALA A 119 -14.05 2.67 10.01
C ALA A 119 -15.09 1.74 10.67
N VAL A 120 -14.65 0.68 11.34
CA VAL A 120 -15.52 -0.27 12.05
C VAL A 120 -16.32 0.43 13.15
N TYR A 121 -15.66 1.19 14.01
CA TYR A 121 -16.35 1.92 15.09
C TYR A 121 -17.12 3.14 14.58
N GLY A 122 -16.66 3.78 13.50
CA GLY A 122 -17.40 4.83 12.81
C GLY A 122 -18.76 4.33 12.27
N ALA A 123 -18.78 3.17 11.62
CA ALA A 123 -20.00 2.53 11.15
C ALA A 123 -20.97 2.20 12.31
N LYS A 124 -20.44 1.67 13.43
CA LYS A 124 -21.21 1.42 14.66
C LYS A 124 -21.87 2.69 15.19
N ILE A 125 -21.11 3.79 15.29
CA ILE A 125 -21.62 5.08 15.74
C ILE A 125 -22.71 5.59 14.78
N MET A 126 -22.47 5.48 13.48
CA MET A 126 -23.46 5.90 12.47
C MET A 126 -24.78 5.14 12.60
N LYS A 127 -24.74 3.83 12.87
CA LYS A 127 -25.94 3.01 13.10
C LYS A 127 -26.65 3.43 14.38
N ASP A 128 -25.96 3.48 15.50
CA ASP A 128 -26.54 3.75 16.83
C ASP A 128 -27.20 5.13 16.94
N TYR A 129 -26.67 6.11 16.21
CA TYR A 129 -27.17 7.48 16.24
C TYR A 129 -28.02 7.84 15.02
N ASN A 130 -28.46 6.85 14.22
CA ASN A 130 -29.27 7.04 13.01
C ASN A 130 -28.67 8.06 12.04
N LEU A 131 -27.37 7.98 11.81
CA LEU A 131 -26.62 8.85 10.92
C LEU A 131 -26.47 8.28 9.51
N ILE A 132 -26.84 7.03 9.29
CA ILE A 132 -26.85 6.39 7.98
C ILE A 132 -27.96 7.05 7.15
N PRO A 133 -27.67 7.64 5.99
CA PRO A 133 -28.69 8.30 5.18
C PRO A 133 -29.77 7.30 4.70
N GLU A 134 -31.00 7.77 4.56
CA GLU A 134 -32.08 6.96 4.00
C GLU A 134 -31.71 6.43 2.61
N GLY A 135 -31.98 5.15 2.37
CA GLY A 135 -31.63 4.45 1.13
C GLY A 135 -30.16 4.00 1.02
N TYR A 136 -29.34 4.27 2.04
CA TYR A 136 -27.93 3.85 2.08
C TYR A 136 -27.68 2.75 3.12
N LYS A 137 -26.61 2.03 2.91
CA LYS A 137 -25.92 1.21 3.92
C LYS A 137 -24.43 1.54 3.93
N ILE A 138 -23.82 1.39 5.07
CA ILE A 138 -22.36 1.52 5.22
C ILE A 138 -21.75 0.15 5.00
N MET A 139 -20.70 0.10 4.19
CA MET A 139 -19.83 -1.05 3.98
C MET A 139 -18.47 -0.73 4.56
N VAL A 140 -17.93 -1.60 5.39
CA VAL A 140 -16.55 -1.52 5.87
C VAL A 140 -15.80 -2.71 5.31
N VAL A 141 -14.70 -2.46 4.65
CA VAL A 141 -13.83 -3.47 4.02
C VAL A 141 -12.50 -3.48 4.75
N GLY A 142 -12.10 -4.65 5.24
CA GLY A 142 -10.72 -4.97 5.51
C GLY A 142 -10.16 -5.71 4.30
N SER A 143 -9.48 -4.99 3.43
CA SER A 143 -8.98 -5.52 2.16
C SER A 143 -7.63 -6.22 2.34
N VAL A 144 -7.42 -7.31 1.59
CA VAL A 144 -6.19 -8.11 1.64
C VAL A 144 -5.29 -7.76 0.46
N GLN A 145 -3.99 -8.05 0.60
CA GLN A 145 -2.98 -7.99 -0.48
C GLN A 145 -2.81 -6.60 -1.12
N GLU A 146 -3.01 -5.52 -0.36
CA GLU A 146 -2.81 -4.17 -0.90
C GLU A 146 -1.32 -3.91 -1.16
N GLU A 147 -0.46 -4.23 -0.20
CA GLU A 147 0.98 -3.91 -0.21
C GLU A 147 1.74 -4.57 -1.38
N ASP A 148 1.34 -5.78 -1.76
CA ASP A 148 1.95 -6.52 -2.88
C ASP A 148 1.18 -6.37 -4.20
N CYS A 149 -0.12 -6.14 -4.16
CA CYS A 149 -1.00 -6.16 -5.33
C CYS A 149 -2.06 -5.06 -5.30
N ASP A 150 -1.63 -3.80 -5.35
CA ASP A 150 -2.51 -2.61 -5.30
C ASP A 150 -3.80 -2.79 -6.12
N GLY A 151 -4.94 -2.73 -5.44
CA GLY A 151 -6.26 -2.75 -6.08
C GLY A 151 -6.78 -4.13 -6.51
N LEU A 152 -6.06 -5.23 -6.30
CA LEU A 152 -6.53 -6.57 -6.63
C LEU A 152 -7.81 -6.93 -5.85
N CYS A 153 -7.84 -6.61 -4.56
CA CYS A 153 -9.01 -6.78 -3.69
C CYS A 153 -10.26 -6.09 -4.26
N TRP A 154 -10.13 -4.84 -4.69
CA TRP A 154 -11.25 -4.10 -5.28
C TRP A 154 -11.63 -4.59 -6.67
N GLN A 155 -10.69 -5.09 -7.47
CA GLN A 155 -11.03 -5.77 -8.72
C GLN A 155 -11.90 -7.01 -8.45
N TYR A 156 -11.60 -7.76 -7.39
CA TYR A 156 -12.39 -8.92 -6.98
C TYR A 156 -13.79 -8.50 -6.52
N ILE A 157 -13.88 -7.59 -5.56
CA ILE A 157 -15.15 -7.07 -5.01
C ILE A 157 -16.06 -6.56 -6.15
N ILE A 158 -15.52 -5.81 -7.11
CA ILE A 158 -16.31 -5.24 -8.23
C ILE A 158 -16.67 -6.30 -9.26
N ASN A 159 -15.73 -7.19 -9.62
CA ASN A 159 -15.90 -8.09 -10.76
C ASN A 159 -16.47 -9.46 -10.39
N GLU A 160 -16.20 -9.96 -9.18
CA GLU A 160 -16.68 -11.28 -8.74
C GLU A 160 -17.85 -11.15 -7.75
N ASP A 161 -17.72 -10.35 -6.69
CA ASP A 161 -18.81 -10.12 -5.73
C ASP A 161 -19.90 -9.21 -6.29
N LYS A 162 -19.63 -8.50 -7.40
CA LYS A 162 -20.59 -7.58 -8.06
C LYS A 162 -21.01 -6.40 -7.20
N VAL A 163 -20.20 -6.03 -6.20
CA VAL A 163 -20.47 -4.89 -5.32
C VAL A 163 -19.89 -3.61 -5.93
N ARG A 164 -20.70 -2.56 -6.00
CA ARG A 164 -20.32 -1.26 -6.58
C ARG A 164 -20.79 -0.13 -5.66
N PRO A 165 -19.96 0.35 -4.74
CA PRO A 165 -20.27 1.52 -3.93
C PRO A 165 -20.47 2.78 -4.79
N GLU A 166 -21.34 3.71 -4.36
CA GLU A 166 -21.42 5.04 -4.95
C GLU A 166 -20.24 5.92 -4.52
N PHE A 167 -19.70 5.65 -3.34
CA PHE A 167 -18.60 6.41 -2.77
C PHE A 167 -17.70 5.50 -1.93
N VAL A 168 -16.39 5.67 -2.06
CA VAL A 168 -15.39 4.94 -1.27
C VAL A 168 -14.46 5.94 -0.58
N VAL A 169 -14.26 5.76 0.72
CA VAL A 169 -13.22 6.43 1.50
C VAL A 169 -12.17 5.39 1.83
N SER A 170 -10.98 5.51 1.24
CA SER A 170 -9.81 4.77 1.69
C SER A 170 -9.23 5.44 2.92
N THR A 171 -8.87 4.64 3.93
CA THR A 171 -8.40 5.14 5.23
C THR A 171 -6.88 5.18 5.33
N GLU A 172 -6.19 5.28 4.19
CA GLU A 172 -4.74 5.45 4.11
C GLU A 172 -4.23 6.61 4.98
N PRO A 173 -3.03 6.49 5.57
CA PRO A 173 -2.43 7.58 6.34
C PRO A 173 -2.11 8.77 5.42
N THR A 174 -2.71 9.93 5.73
CA THR A 174 -2.62 11.15 4.92
C THR A 174 -2.23 12.39 5.75
N ASP A 175 -1.69 12.18 6.95
CA ASP A 175 -1.38 13.27 7.90
C ASP A 175 -2.56 14.24 8.14
N GLY A 176 -3.79 13.69 8.13
CA GLY A 176 -5.04 14.46 8.30
C GLY A 176 -5.53 15.19 7.05
N GLY A 177 -4.88 15.00 5.92
CA GLY A 177 -5.32 15.52 4.63
C GLY A 177 -6.40 14.67 3.96
N ILE A 178 -7.07 15.22 2.95
CA ILE A 178 -7.98 14.50 2.06
C ILE A 178 -7.33 14.41 0.70
N TYR A 179 -6.81 13.24 0.34
CA TYR A 179 -6.23 12.97 -0.97
C TYR A 179 -7.34 12.52 -1.93
N ARG A 180 -7.28 13.01 -3.16
CA ARG A 180 -8.23 12.66 -4.23
C ARG A 180 -7.59 11.90 -5.37
N GLY A 181 -6.34 11.52 -5.21
CA GLY A 181 -5.56 10.79 -6.18
C GLY A 181 -4.15 10.59 -5.68
N GLN A 182 -3.46 9.66 -6.31
CA GLN A 182 -2.09 9.27 -6.00
C GLN A 182 -1.33 8.98 -7.29
N ARG A 183 0.00 8.87 -7.20
CA ARG A 183 0.82 8.39 -8.29
C ARG A 183 0.51 6.91 -8.56
N GLY A 184 0.57 6.52 -9.84
CA GLY A 184 0.48 5.12 -10.19
C GLY A 184 1.69 4.33 -9.69
N ARG A 185 1.56 3.02 -9.60
CA ARG A 185 2.63 2.08 -9.25
C ARG A 185 2.72 0.97 -10.27
N MET A 186 3.92 0.56 -10.60
CA MET A 186 4.20 -0.70 -11.29
C MET A 186 5.47 -1.32 -10.74
N GLU A 187 5.52 -2.63 -10.75
CA GLU A 187 6.69 -3.40 -10.43
C GLU A 187 7.36 -3.89 -11.73
N ILE A 188 8.68 -3.70 -11.83
CA ILE A 188 9.46 -4.13 -12.99
C ILE A 188 10.52 -5.10 -12.50
N ARG A 189 10.54 -6.30 -13.08
CA ARG A 189 11.59 -7.27 -12.84
C ARG A 189 12.64 -7.22 -13.93
N ILE A 190 13.92 -7.19 -13.53
CA ILE A 190 15.05 -7.30 -14.44
C ILE A 190 15.79 -8.61 -14.13
N ASP A 191 15.87 -9.49 -15.09
CA ASP A 191 16.66 -10.72 -15.02
C ASP A 191 17.89 -10.60 -15.92
N VAL A 192 19.08 -10.81 -15.33
CA VAL A 192 20.37 -10.78 -16.04
C VAL A 192 20.97 -12.18 -16.10
N LYS A 193 21.38 -12.58 -17.29
CA LYS A 193 22.07 -13.83 -17.52
C LYS A 193 23.58 -13.62 -17.62
N GLY A 194 24.32 -14.57 -17.09
CA GLY A 194 25.76 -14.67 -17.18
C GLY A 194 26.21 -16.05 -17.66
N VAL A 195 27.48 -16.33 -17.50
CA VAL A 195 28.08 -17.64 -17.79
C VAL A 195 28.91 -18.07 -16.58
N SER A 196 28.52 -19.17 -15.95
CA SER A 196 29.21 -19.69 -14.77
C SER A 196 30.55 -20.33 -15.13
N CYS A 197 31.52 -20.17 -14.25
CA CYS A 197 32.78 -20.87 -14.26
C CYS A 197 33.37 -20.93 -12.85
N HIS A 198 34.46 -21.64 -12.66
CA HIS A 198 35.14 -21.71 -11.37
C HIS A 198 35.64 -20.32 -10.94
N GLY A 199 35.39 -19.93 -9.70
CA GLY A 199 35.70 -18.58 -9.17
C GLY A 199 37.17 -18.20 -9.21
N SER A 200 38.11 -19.17 -9.34
CA SER A 200 39.55 -18.90 -9.51
C SER A 200 39.96 -18.57 -10.97
N ALA A 201 39.05 -18.69 -11.92
CA ALA A 201 39.29 -18.38 -13.33
C ALA A 201 38.15 -17.50 -13.90
N PRO A 202 37.90 -16.31 -13.29
CA PRO A 202 36.73 -15.49 -13.65
C PRO A 202 36.71 -15.01 -15.09
N GLU A 203 37.86 -14.96 -15.75
CA GLU A 203 38.02 -14.62 -17.16
C GLU A 203 37.34 -15.63 -18.13
N ARG A 204 36.97 -16.81 -17.65
CA ARG A 204 36.28 -17.84 -18.43
C ARG A 204 34.75 -17.77 -18.32
N GLY A 205 34.25 -16.90 -17.47
CA GLY A 205 32.84 -16.70 -17.25
C GLY A 205 32.37 -15.30 -17.66
N ASP A 206 31.08 -15.07 -17.37
CA ASP A 206 30.46 -13.77 -17.56
C ASP A 206 29.55 -13.49 -16.36
N ASN A 207 29.93 -12.54 -15.50
CA ASN A 207 29.33 -12.39 -14.17
C ASN A 207 28.04 -11.57 -14.22
N ALA A 208 26.90 -12.21 -14.02
CA ALA A 208 25.59 -11.57 -13.99
C ALA A 208 25.45 -10.50 -12.88
N ILE A 209 26.15 -10.68 -11.75
CA ILE A 209 26.13 -9.69 -10.67
C ILE A 209 26.81 -8.39 -11.09
N TYR A 210 27.92 -8.47 -11.82
CA TYR A 210 28.61 -7.27 -12.30
C TYR A 210 27.80 -6.52 -13.37
N LYS A 211 27.16 -7.26 -14.29
CA LYS A 211 26.21 -6.67 -15.23
C LYS A 211 25.06 -5.97 -14.52
N MET A 212 24.47 -6.63 -13.51
CA MET A 212 23.41 -6.05 -12.71
C MET A 212 23.88 -4.81 -11.95
N ALA A 213 25.11 -4.79 -11.43
CA ALA A 213 25.66 -3.62 -10.76
C ALA A 213 25.74 -2.39 -11.69
N ASP A 214 26.13 -2.58 -12.96
CA ASP A 214 26.10 -1.51 -13.96
C ASP A 214 24.66 -1.01 -14.19
N ILE A 215 23.69 -1.91 -14.34
CA ILE A 215 22.27 -1.57 -14.50
C ILE A 215 21.74 -0.78 -13.29
N LEU A 216 22.08 -1.20 -12.08
CA LEU A 216 21.62 -0.53 -10.86
C LEU A 216 22.19 0.89 -10.72
N GLN A 217 23.40 1.16 -11.23
CA GLN A 217 23.93 2.52 -11.28
C GLN A 217 23.10 3.41 -12.23
N ASP A 218 22.74 2.89 -13.40
CA ASP A 218 21.90 3.63 -14.35
C ASP A 218 20.50 3.87 -13.78
N VAL A 219 19.89 2.85 -13.13
CA VAL A 219 18.59 3.01 -12.45
C VAL A 219 18.64 4.07 -11.36
N ARG A 220 19.72 4.08 -10.55
CA ARG A 220 19.90 5.10 -9.52
C ARG A 220 19.95 6.51 -10.12
N ALA A 221 20.64 6.67 -11.24
CA ALA A 221 20.78 7.96 -11.91
C ALA A 221 19.44 8.53 -12.42
N LEU A 222 18.43 7.69 -12.69
CA LEU A 222 17.11 8.17 -13.08
C LEU A 222 16.44 9.04 -12.00
N ASN A 223 16.66 8.73 -10.73
CA ASN A 223 16.10 9.54 -9.62
C ASN A 223 16.88 10.86 -9.40
N GLU A 224 18.10 10.97 -9.92
CA GLU A 224 18.95 12.17 -9.80
C GLU A 224 18.61 13.20 -10.90
N ASN A 225 17.94 12.77 -11.99
CA ASN A 225 17.46 13.66 -13.04
C ASN A 225 16.24 14.43 -12.56
N ASP A 226 16.26 15.72 -12.72
CA ASP A 226 15.16 16.63 -12.39
C ASP A 226 14.66 17.34 -13.66
N ASP A 227 14.08 16.54 -14.55
CA ASP A 227 13.52 17.00 -15.83
C ASP A 227 12.07 17.48 -15.70
N ALA A 228 11.56 17.61 -14.46
CA ALA A 228 10.18 18.03 -14.22
C ALA A 228 9.96 19.49 -14.68
N ASP A 229 9.04 19.70 -15.61
CA ASP A 229 8.64 21.05 -16.05
C ASP A 229 7.76 21.73 -15.01
N GLU A 230 8.29 22.77 -14.37
CA GLU A 230 7.58 23.53 -13.34
C GLU A 230 6.22 24.06 -13.82
N THR A 231 6.16 24.51 -15.07
CA THR A 231 4.96 25.14 -15.63
C THR A 231 3.88 24.10 -15.89
N GLU A 232 4.24 22.96 -16.47
CA GLU A 232 3.29 21.87 -16.75
C GLU A 232 2.75 21.26 -15.45
N ILE A 233 3.61 21.00 -14.48
CA ILE A 233 3.20 20.39 -13.20
C ILE A 233 2.33 21.34 -12.40
N LYS A 234 2.70 22.62 -12.28
CA LYS A 234 1.85 23.63 -11.62
C LYS A 234 0.53 23.81 -12.37
N GLY A 235 0.53 23.73 -13.69
CA GLY A 235 -0.69 23.74 -14.52
C GLY A 235 -1.61 22.55 -14.21
N LEU A 236 -1.06 21.34 -14.12
CA LEU A 236 -1.79 20.14 -13.78
C LEU A 236 -2.37 20.21 -12.36
N VAL A 237 -1.58 20.57 -11.37
CA VAL A 237 -2.02 20.70 -9.97
C VAL A 237 -3.13 21.76 -9.86
N LYS A 238 -3.00 22.89 -10.53
CA LYS A 238 -4.01 23.93 -10.56
C LYS A 238 -5.31 23.51 -11.27
N MET A 239 -5.21 22.68 -12.30
CA MET A 239 -6.37 22.11 -12.98
C MET A 239 -7.13 21.15 -12.05
N LEU A 240 -6.43 20.31 -11.31
CA LEU A 240 -7.02 19.34 -10.37
C LEU A 240 -7.55 20.02 -9.10
N ASN A 241 -6.90 21.08 -8.64
CA ASN A 241 -7.30 21.87 -7.49
C ASN A 241 -7.04 23.36 -7.70
N PRO A 242 -8.01 24.11 -8.31
CA PRO A 242 -7.83 25.52 -8.65
C PRO A 242 -7.53 26.46 -7.49
N LYS A 243 -7.85 26.04 -6.26
CA LYS A 243 -7.61 26.81 -5.03
C LYS A 243 -6.25 26.53 -4.40
N TYR A 244 -5.63 25.44 -4.78
CA TYR A 244 -4.34 25.01 -4.28
C TYR A 244 -3.23 25.65 -5.13
N ASN A 245 -2.27 26.27 -4.48
CA ASN A 245 -1.12 26.86 -5.16
C ASN A 245 0.15 26.41 -4.41
N PRO A 246 0.57 25.16 -4.63
CA PRO A 246 1.73 24.60 -3.97
C PRO A 246 3.00 25.37 -4.35
N ASP A 247 3.97 25.39 -3.46
CA ASP A 247 5.33 25.78 -3.87
C ASP A 247 5.90 24.77 -4.88
N TRP A 248 7.09 25.07 -5.41
CA TRP A 248 7.67 24.22 -6.45
C TRP A 248 8.03 22.83 -5.89
N GLU A 249 8.56 22.74 -4.69
CA GLU A 249 8.98 21.46 -4.09
C GLU A 249 7.79 20.52 -3.87
N GLU A 250 6.66 21.04 -3.40
CA GLU A 250 5.42 20.28 -3.27
C GLU A 250 4.87 19.84 -4.64
N ALA A 251 4.82 20.76 -5.61
CA ALA A 251 4.31 20.46 -6.95
C ALA A 251 5.19 19.41 -7.66
N ARG A 252 6.50 19.56 -7.55
CA ARG A 252 7.52 18.69 -8.14
C ARG A 252 7.35 17.23 -7.71
N PHE A 253 7.05 16.97 -6.44
CA PHE A 253 6.82 15.62 -5.94
C PHE A 253 5.72 14.90 -6.72
N LEU A 254 4.61 15.57 -7.02
CA LEU A 254 3.48 14.99 -7.78
C LEU A 254 3.78 14.83 -9.26
N GLY A 255 4.65 15.65 -9.82
CA GLY A 255 4.98 15.66 -11.25
C GLY A 255 6.15 14.78 -11.64
N ARG A 256 6.76 14.07 -10.69
CA ARG A 256 7.94 13.25 -10.93
C ARG A 256 7.67 11.78 -10.69
N GLY A 257 7.92 10.94 -11.68
CA GLY A 257 8.03 9.50 -11.50
C GLY A 257 9.32 9.16 -10.73
N THR A 258 9.31 8.07 -9.98
CA THR A 258 10.51 7.56 -9.28
C THR A 258 10.68 6.08 -9.53
N VAL A 259 11.91 5.59 -9.45
CA VAL A 259 12.23 4.17 -9.54
C VAL A 259 13.17 3.77 -8.43
N THR A 260 12.83 2.75 -7.69
CA THR A 260 13.65 2.24 -6.58
C THR A 260 13.91 0.76 -6.77
N THR A 261 15.17 0.34 -6.63
CA THR A 261 15.48 -1.09 -6.52
C THR A 261 15.09 -1.54 -5.12
N SER A 262 14.01 -2.28 -5.01
CA SER A 262 13.43 -2.70 -3.73
C SER A 262 13.93 -4.06 -3.26
N GLN A 263 14.30 -4.96 -4.19
CA GLN A 263 14.71 -6.32 -3.86
C GLN A 263 15.75 -6.85 -4.84
N ILE A 264 16.71 -7.61 -4.32
CA ILE A 264 17.57 -8.49 -5.10
C ILE A 264 17.12 -9.92 -4.83
N PHE A 265 16.64 -10.61 -5.87
CA PHE A 265 16.25 -12.00 -5.77
C PHE A 265 17.48 -12.91 -5.64
N TYR A 266 17.21 -14.19 -5.40
CA TYR A 266 18.24 -15.19 -5.40
C TYR A 266 19.07 -15.17 -6.70
N THR A 267 20.39 -15.22 -6.56
CA THR A 267 21.33 -15.22 -7.67
C THR A 267 21.80 -16.63 -8.00
N SER A 268 23.12 -16.86 -8.04
CA SER A 268 23.72 -18.18 -8.28
C SER A 268 23.75 -19.00 -6.99
N PRO A 269 23.49 -20.32 -7.05
CA PRO A 269 23.53 -21.21 -5.88
C PRO A 269 24.94 -21.43 -5.32
N SER A 270 25.99 -21.11 -6.08
CA SER A 270 27.38 -21.39 -5.71
C SER A 270 28.14 -20.14 -5.28
N ARG A 271 28.76 -20.18 -4.10
CA ARG A 271 29.61 -19.10 -3.58
C ARG A 271 31.04 -19.12 -4.14
N CYS A 272 31.43 -20.18 -4.84
CA CYS A 272 32.78 -20.36 -5.39
C CYS A 272 32.82 -20.36 -6.92
N ALA A 273 31.73 -19.95 -7.56
CA ALA A 273 31.60 -19.83 -9.01
C ALA A 273 31.22 -18.41 -9.41
N VAL A 274 31.53 -18.06 -10.67
CA VAL A 274 31.02 -16.84 -11.29
C VAL A 274 29.50 -16.96 -11.42
N ALA A 275 28.76 -15.92 -11.04
CA ALA A 275 27.30 -15.94 -11.04
C ALA A 275 26.77 -15.93 -12.48
N ASP A 276 25.89 -16.88 -12.80
CA ASP A 276 25.22 -17.02 -14.11
C ASP A 276 23.84 -16.37 -14.17
N SER A 277 23.36 -15.86 -13.04
CA SER A 277 22.09 -15.19 -12.93
C SER A 277 22.09 -14.13 -11.85
N CYS A 278 21.32 -13.07 -12.03
CA CYS A 278 20.98 -12.09 -11.02
C CYS A 278 19.66 -11.43 -11.42
N ALA A 279 18.75 -11.28 -10.47
CA ALA A 279 17.47 -10.63 -10.71
C ALA A 279 17.13 -9.62 -9.62
N VAL A 280 16.47 -8.53 -10.02
CA VAL A 280 16.03 -7.47 -9.12
C VAL A 280 14.58 -7.08 -9.40
N SER A 281 13.91 -6.55 -8.39
CA SER A 281 12.64 -5.84 -8.52
C SER A 281 12.85 -4.34 -8.40
N LEU A 282 12.17 -3.58 -9.27
CA LEU A 282 12.10 -2.14 -9.24
C LEU A 282 10.66 -1.72 -8.91
N ASP A 283 10.50 -0.91 -7.87
CA ASP A 283 9.26 -0.18 -7.61
C ASP A 283 9.30 1.12 -8.44
N ARG A 284 8.39 1.23 -9.41
CA ARG A 284 8.23 2.41 -10.27
C ARG A 284 6.97 3.15 -9.88
N ARG A 285 7.13 4.40 -9.42
CA ARG A 285 6.00 5.30 -9.19
C ARG A 285 5.81 6.18 -10.43
N MET A 286 4.59 6.15 -10.99
CA MET A 286 4.24 6.83 -12.22
C MET A 286 3.50 8.11 -11.93
N THR A 287 3.74 9.15 -12.72
CA THR A 287 3.02 10.42 -12.65
C THR A 287 2.09 10.61 -13.86
N ALA A 288 1.32 11.70 -13.84
CA ALA A 288 0.44 12.05 -14.95
C ALA A 288 1.24 12.20 -16.26
N GLY A 289 0.70 11.61 -17.33
CA GLY A 289 1.34 11.60 -18.65
C GLY A 289 2.24 10.39 -18.91
N GLU A 290 2.62 9.63 -17.88
CA GLU A 290 3.35 8.36 -18.03
C GLU A 290 2.38 7.19 -18.24
N THR A 291 2.82 6.21 -19.02
CA THR A 291 2.17 4.91 -19.19
C THR A 291 3.13 3.80 -18.79
N TRP A 292 2.61 2.59 -18.56
CA TRP A 292 3.49 1.46 -18.25
C TRP A 292 4.49 1.17 -19.39
N GLU A 293 4.08 1.40 -20.65
CA GLU A 293 4.96 1.27 -21.81
C GLU A 293 6.09 2.30 -21.78
N SER A 294 5.78 3.57 -21.52
CA SER A 294 6.79 4.63 -21.46
C SER A 294 7.81 4.38 -20.35
N CYS A 295 7.36 3.89 -19.19
CA CYS A 295 8.25 3.52 -18.08
C CYS A 295 9.15 2.33 -18.43
N LEU A 296 8.63 1.31 -19.12
CA LEU A 296 9.46 0.20 -19.60
C LEU A 296 10.46 0.65 -20.66
N ASP A 297 10.07 1.54 -21.55
CA ASP A 297 10.96 2.06 -22.59
C ASP A 297 12.09 2.91 -21.99
N GLU A 298 11.81 3.65 -20.90
CA GLU A 298 12.84 4.35 -20.12
C GLU A 298 13.90 3.37 -19.59
N ILE A 299 13.46 2.28 -18.94
CA ILE A 299 14.38 1.23 -18.44
C ILE A 299 15.14 0.55 -19.59
N ARG A 300 14.48 0.24 -20.70
CA ARG A 300 15.12 -0.34 -21.87
C ARG A 300 16.13 0.59 -22.55
N ALA A 301 15.94 1.91 -22.37
CA ALA A 301 16.84 2.93 -22.93
C ALA A 301 18.14 3.08 -22.14
N LEU A 302 18.22 2.58 -20.91
CA LEU A 302 19.42 2.68 -20.07
C LEU A 302 20.66 2.09 -20.75
N PRO A 303 21.82 2.77 -20.65
CA PRO A 303 23.05 2.32 -21.32
C PRO A 303 23.45 0.88 -20.98
N ALA A 304 23.39 0.51 -19.71
CA ALA A 304 23.74 -0.85 -19.27
C ALA A 304 22.71 -1.87 -19.74
N VAL A 305 21.41 -1.53 -19.77
CA VAL A 305 20.36 -2.43 -20.31
C VAL A 305 20.59 -2.64 -21.80
N LYS A 306 20.87 -1.60 -22.58
CA LYS A 306 21.23 -1.73 -24.01
C LYS A 306 22.51 -2.53 -24.24
N LYS A 307 23.49 -2.42 -23.33
CA LYS A 307 24.77 -3.14 -23.43
C LYS A 307 24.61 -4.64 -23.20
N TYR A 308 23.71 -5.05 -22.32
CA TYR A 308 23.54 -6.43 -21.87
C TYR A 308 22.22 -7.07 -22.31
N GLY A 309 21.26 -6.28 -22.81
CA GLY A 309 19.99 -6.75 -23.36
C GLY A 309 20.16 -7.39 -24.72
N GLU A 310 19.31 -8.39 -25.01
CA GLU A 310 19.15 -9.00 -26.33
C GLU A 310 18.11 -8.24 -27.15
#